data_d0614d4d024a43e37c01aa2276619f80
#
_entry.id   d0614d4d024a43e37c01aa2276619f80
#
_cell.length_a   1.000
_cell.length_b   1.000
_cell.length_c   1.000
_cell.angle_alpha   90.00
_cell.angle_beta   90.00
_cell.angle_gamma   90.00
#
_symmetry.space_group_name_H-M   'P 1'
#
loop_
_entity.id
_entity.type
_entity.pdbx_description
1 polymer ?
#
loop_
_entity_poly.entity_id
_entity_poly.type
_entity_poly.pdbx_seq_one_letter_code
_entity_poly.pdbx_strand_id
1 'polypeptide(L)'
;RKTEPPKHFTEATLLQAMTGIARFVEDKELKKILKETDGLGTEATRAGILDTLFKRQLLQRQGKTILSSPAGRGLVHALPSESTYPDMTAHWEHQLQGMAERNQAYSPFMQALQTRIDGLMQQVKGGEVPESLRHLPKVERPAFKRKRRSSAKAGGQKRATTRRKSS
;
A
#
# COMPACT_ATOMS: atom_id res chain seq x y z
N ARG A 1 1.93 40.22 12.23
CA ARG A 1 2.60 39.12 11.52
C ARG A 1 1.72 38.73 10.35
N LYS A 2 2.24 38.70 9.11
CA LYS A 2 1.52 38.16 7.95
C LYS A 2 1.67 36.63 7.97
N THR A 3 0.57 35.92 7.90
CA THR A 3 0.54 34.47 7.76
C THR A 3 0.86 34.14 6.31
N GLU A 4 1.90 33.36 6.06
CA GLU A 4 2.24 32.87 4.71
C GLU A 4 1.68 31.46 4.54
N PRO A 5 1.25 31.08 3.33
CA PRO A 5 0.83 29.72 3.07
C PRO A 5 2.01 28.75 3.25
N PRO A 6 1.78 27.49 3.63
CA PRO A 6 2.83 26.51 3.79
C PRO A 6 3.56 26.30 2.46
N LYS A 7 4.88 26.13 2.53
CA LYS A 7 5.71 25.84 1.35
C LYS A 7 5.36 24.48 0.76
N HIS A 8 5.41 24.37 -0.56
CA HIS A 8 5.29 23.08 -1.25
C HIS A 8 6.36 22.10 -0.77
N PHE A 9 6.04 20.81 -0.81
CA PHE A 9 6.98 19.77 -0.46
C PHE A 9 8.11 19.64 -1.49
N THR A 10 9.30 19.35 -1.01
CA THR A 10 10.37 18.73 -1.77
C THR A 10 10.32 17.21 -1.54
N GLU A 11 11.08 16.43 -2.28
CA GLU A 11 11.15 14.98 -2.07
C GLU A 11 11.56 14.63 -0.64
N ALA A 12 12.59 15.29 -0.12
CA ALA A 12 13.06 15.11 1.25
C ALA A 12 12.00 15.47 2.30
N THR A 13 11.33 16.64 2.14
CA THR A 13 10.31 17.05 3.10
C THR A 13 9.02 16.24 3.00
N LEU A 14 8.71 15.66 1.82
CA LEU A 14 7.58 14.74 1.66
C LEU A 14 7.88 13.40 2.34
N LEU A 15 9.08 12.85 2.19
CA LEU A 15 9.51 11.65 2.92
C LEU A 15 9.47 11.87 4.44
N GLN A 16 9.92 13.03 4.93
CA GLN A 16 9.78 13.40 6.34
C GLN A 16 8.30 13.49 6.77
N ALA A 17 7.43 14.01 5.90
CA ALA A 17 6.00 14.06 6.19
C ALA A 17 5.37 12.67 6.27
N MET A 18 5.78 11.72 5.43
CA MET A 18 5.33 10.32 5.50
C MET A 18 5.75 9.65 6.81
N THR A 19 7.00 9.86 7.24
CA THR A 19 7.49 9.37 8.54
C THR A 19 6.75 10.02 9.70
N GLY A 20 6.56 11.34 9.64
CA GLY A 20 5.89 12.12 10.69
C GLY A 20 4.39 12.31 10.45
N ILE A 21 3.71 11.36 9.82
CA ILE A 21 2.30 11.51 9.41
C ILE A 21 1.34 11.74 10.58
N ALA A 22 1.70 11.28 11.77
CA ALA A 22 0.92 11.48 12.99
C ALA A 22 0.54 12.95 13.25
N ARG A 23 1.33 13.91 12.79
CA ARG A 23 1.01 15.35 12.94
C ARG A 23 -0.19 15.83 12.13
N PHE A 24 -0.60 15.05 11.11
CA PHE A 24 -1.74 15.34 10.25
C PHE A 24 -3.01 14.61 10.68
N VAL A 25 -2.96 13.82 11.75
CA VAL A 25 -4.09 13.09 12.31
C VAL A 25 -4.65 13.91 13.48
N GLU A 26 -5.96 14.07 13.53
CA GLU A 26 -6.64 14.81 14.59
C GLU A 26 -6.95 13.94 15.80
N ASP A 27 -7.34 12.69 15.56
CA ASP A 27 -7.66 11.72 16.62
C ASP A 27 -6.42 11.40 17.47
N LYS A 28 -6.57 11.50 18.80
CA LYS A 28 -5.46 11.35 19.76
C LYS A 28 -4.94 9.93 19.84
N GLU A 29 -5.82 8.93 19.76
CA GLU A 29 -5.46 7.51 19.85
C GLU A 29 -4.74 7.07 18.59
N LEU A 30 -5.31 7.39 17.42
CA LEU A 30 -4.69 7.10 16.12
C LEU A 30 -3.34 7.83 15.96
N LYS A 31 -3.25 9.05 16.46
CA LYS A 31 -2.00 9.82 16.49
C LYS A 31 -0.91 9.14 17.32
N LYS A 32 -1.28 8.53 18.46
CA LYS A 32 -0.35 7.77 19.30
C LYS A 32 0.16 6.55 18.54
N ILE A 33 -0.75 5.76 17.94
CA ILE A 33 -0.41 4.57 17.15
C ILE A 33 0.57 4.92 16.02
N LEU A 34 0.28 5.94 15.22
CA LEU A 34 1.15 6.36 14.11
C LEU A 34 2.49 6.96 14.55
N LYS A 35 2.64 7.37 15.80
CA LYS A 35 3.93 7.76 16.38
C LYS A 35 4.79 6.57 16.79
N GLU A 36 4.15 5.47 17.18
CA GLU A 36 4.79 4.23 17.60
C GLU A 36 5.14 3.32 16.40
N THR A 37 4.57 3.60 15.24
CA THR A 37 4.87 2.93 13.96
C THR A 37 5.81 3.76 13.10
N ASP A 38 6.28 3.18 11.99
CA ASP A 38 7.13 3.87 11.01
C ASP A 38 6.42 4.97 10.20
N GLY A 39 5.18 5.32 10.53
CA GLY A 39 4.35 6.24 9.77
C GLY A 39 3.73 5.60 8.52
N LEU A 40 3.64 6.34 7.41
CA LEU A 40 3.13 5.81 6.14
C LEU A 40 4.24 5.10 5.36
N GLY A 41 4.09 3.78 5.20
CA GLY A 41 5.07 2.92 4.55
C GLY A 41 6.37 2.77 5.35
N THR A 42 7.14 1.76 5.04
CA THR A 42 8.47 1.56 5.63
C THR A 42 9.51 2.41 4.92
N GLU A 43 10.68 2.59 5.51
CA GLU A 43 11.80 3.32 4.89
C GLU A 43 12.13 2.78 3.49
N ALA A 44 12.19 1.45 3.36
CA ALA A 44 12.48 0.78 2.09
C ALA A 44 11.42 0.99 1.00
N THR A 45 10.16 1.26 1.36
CA THR A 45 9.05 1.34 0.41
C THR A 45 8.70 2.76 -0.01
N ARG A 46 8.98 3.78 0.81
CA ARG A 46 8.57 5.18 0.56
C ARG A 46 9.05 5.72 -0.77
N ALA A 47 10.33 5.53 -1.10
CA ALA A 47 10.89 5.98 -2.38
C ALA A 47 10.18 5.33 -3.57
N GLY A 48 9.92 4.01 -3.50
CA GLY A 48 9.20 3.28 -4.54
C GLY A 48 7.73 3.73 -4.69
N ILE A 49 7.08 4.13 -3.59
CA ILE A 49 5.73 4.72 -3.62
C ILE A 49 5.76 6.04 -4.38
N LEU A 50 6.67 6.97 -4.04
CA LEU A 50 6.79 8.26 -4.72
C LEU A 50 7.09 8.07 -6.21
N ASP A 51 8.01 7.18 -6.54
CA ASP A 51 8.37 6.84 -7.91
C ASP A 51 7.15 6.34 -8.72
N THR A 52 6.31 5.51 -8.08
CA THR A 52 5.06 5.04 -8.67
C THR A 52 4.07 6.17 -8.92
N LEU A 53 3.93 7.12 -7.99
CA LEU A 53 3.04 8.27 -8.15
C LEU A 53 3.50 9.19 -9.28
N PHE A 54 4.81 9.42 -9.43
CA PHE A 54 5.38 10.15 -10.57
C PHE A 54 5.16 9.41 -11.89
N LYS A 55 5.45 8.12 -11.96
CA LYS A 55 5.24 7.29 -13.17
C LYS A 55 3.78 7.27 -13.61
N ARG A 56 2.86 7.31 -12.67
CA ARG A 56 1.41 7.40 -12.93
C ARG A 56 0.93 8.82 -13.18
N GLN A 57 1.81 9.80 -13.21
CA GLN A 57 1.48 11.22 -13.41
C GLN A 57 0.47 11.78 -12.38
N LEU A 58 0.42 11.21 -11.19
CA LEU A 58 -0.39 11.70 -10.07
C LEU A 58 0.34 12.82 -9.32
N LEU A 59 1.67 12.79 -9.35
CA LEU A 59 2.56 13.87 -8.89
C LEU A 59 3.41 14.37 -10.05
N GLN A 60 3.81 15.65 -9.96
CA GLN A 60 4.72 16.28 -10.92
C GLN A 60 5.80 17.08 -10.19
N ARG A 61 6.99 17.15 -10.79
CA ARG A 61 8.10 17.96 -10.28
C ARG A 61 8.11 19.32 -10.95
N GLN A 62 8.25 20.38 -10.16
CA GLN A 62 8.53 21.73 -10.64
C GLN A 62 9.83 22.21 -9.97
N GLY A 63 10.94 22.07 -10.68
CA GLY A 63 12.27 22.24 -10.09
C GLY A 63 12.49 21.25 -8.94
N LYS A 64 12.73 21.75 -7.73
CA LYS A 64 12.90 20.94 -6.52
C LYS A 64 11.60 20.64 -5.78
N THR A 65 10.49 21.27 -6.19
CA THR A 65 9.19 21.11 -5.51
C THR A 65 8.34 20.02 -6.14
N ILE A 66 7.51 19.40 -5.32
CA ILE A 66 6.53 18.39 -5.74
C ILE A 66 5.13 19.00 -5.66
N LEU A 67 4.38 18.85 -6.74
CA LEU A 67 3.01 19.30 -6.86
C LEU A 67 2.10 18.13 -7.18
N SER A 68 0.86 18.16 -6.66
CA SER A 68 -0.18 17.26 -7.10
C SER A 68 -0.62 17.66 -8.52
N SER A 69 -0.70 16.69 -9.42
CA SER A 69 -1.25 16.91 -10.76
C SER A 69 -2.78 17.07 -10.72
N PRO A 70 -3.43 17.56 -11.77
CA PRO A 70 -4.90 17.52 -11.88
C PRO A 70 -5.45 16.10 -11.71
N ALA A 71 -4.77 15.11 -12.30
CA ALA A 71 -5.14 13.70 -12.16
C ALA A 71 -5.00 13.18 -10.73
N GLY A 72 -3.92 13.55 -10.03
CA GLY A 72 -3.74 13.20 -8.62
C GLY A 72 -4.83 13.77 -7.72
N ARG A 73 -5.18 15.04 -7.92
CA ARG A 73 -6.30 15.66 -7.20
C ARG A 73 -7.63 15.02 -7.54
N GLY A 74 -7.89 14.78 -8.85
CA GLY A 74 -9.10 14.09 -9.29
C GLY A 74 -9.25 12.70 -8.70
N LEU A 75 -8.15 11.94 -8.57
CA LEU A 75 -8.16 10.63 -7.92
C LEU A 75 -8.56 10.74 -6.44
N VAL A 76 -7.95 11.66 -5.68
CA VAL A 76 -8.28 11.85 -4.27
C VAL A 76 -9.75 12.25 -4.08
N HIS A 77 -10.30 13.11 -4.95
CA HIS A 77 -11.70 13.50 -4.89
C HIS A 77 -12.68 12.38 -5.29
N ALA A 78 -12.26 11.45 -6.15
CA ALA A 78 -13.08 10.33 -6.59
C ALA A 78 -13.11 9.16 -5.59
N LEU A 79 -12.12 9.09 -4.71
CA LEU A 79 -12.04 8.03 -3.70
C LEU A 79 -12.88 8.40 -2.47
N PRO A 80 -13.44 7.39 -1.77
CA PRO A 80 -14.06 7.59 -0.47
C PRO A 80 -13.09 8.28 0.50
N SER A 81 -13.56 9.29 1.23
CA SER A 81 -12.73 10.11 2.12
C SER A 81 -11.89 9.26 3.10
N GLU A 82 -12.48 8.22 3.67
CA GLU A 82 -11.81 7.31 4.59
C GLU A 82 -10.59 6.59 3.99
N SER A 83 -10.54 6.39 2.68
CA SER A 83 -9.39 5.78 1.99
C SER A 83 -8.27 6.78 1.66
N THR A 84 -8.53 8.08 1.85
CA THR A 84 -7.58 9.17 1.55
C THR A 84 -6.91 9.75 2.80
N TYR A 85 -7.37 9.37 4.00
CA TYR A 85 -6.80 9.79 5.27
C TYR A 85 -5.90 8.72 5.89
N PRO A 86 -4.89 9.11 6.67
CA PRO A 86 -3.98 8.17 7.32
C PRO A 86 -4.61 7.35 8.45
N ASP A 87 -5.82 7.73 8.89
CA ASP A 87 -6.53 7.09 10.00
C ASP A 87 -6.80 5.61 9.74
N MET A 88 -7.13 5.25 8.49
CA MET A 88 -7.34 3.85 8.12
C MET A 88 -6.05 3.01 8.27
N THR A 89 -4.91 3.58 7.90
CA THR A 89 -3.60 2.93 8.11
C THR A 89 -3.33 2.75 9.60
N ALA A 90 -3.56 3.78 10.41
CA ALA A 90 -3.39 3.71 11.87
C ALA A 90 -4.27 2.62 12.50
N HIS A 91 -5.51 2.52 12.05
CA HIS A 91 -6.43 1.49 12.55
C HIS A 91 -5.95 0.07 12.21
N TRP A 92 -5.46 -0.15 10.99
CA TRP A 92 -4.90 -1.46 10.62
C TRP A 92 -3.61 -1.78 11.36
N GLU A 93 -2.70 -0.82 11.51
CA GLU A 93 -1.48 -1.01 12.29
C GLU A 93 -1.80 -1.38 13.74
N HIS A 94 -2.78 -0.73 14.35
CA HIS A 94 -3.24 -1.09 15.69
C HIS A 94 -3.75 -2.54 15.77
N GLN A 95 -4.55 -2.98 14.80
CA GLN A 95 -5.04 -4.35 14.77
C GLN A 95 -3.93 -5.37 14.53
N LEU A 96 -2.97 -5.06 13.63
CA LEU A 96 -1.80 -5.88 13.37
C LEU A 96 -0.92 -6.02 14.63
N GLN A 97 -0.73 -4.92 15.35
CA GLN A 97 -0.01 -4.93 16.64
C GLN A 97 -0.73 -5.84 17.66
N GLY A 98 -2.04 -5.71 17.81
CA GLY A 98 -2.84 -6.59 18.67
C GLY A 98 -2.73 -8.07 18.32
N MET A 99 -2.58 -8.40 17.02
CA MET A 99 -2.32 -9.78 16.61
C MET A 99 -0.88 -10.22 16.94
N ALA A 100 0.10 -9.36 16.79
CA ALA A 100 1.49 -9.65 17.17
C ALA A 100 1.61 -9.92 18.69
N GLU A 101 0.85 -9.21 19.49
CA GLU A 101 0.73 -9.37 20.95
C GLU A 101 -0.22 -10.51 21.36
N ARG A 102 -0.81 -11.24 20.40
CA ARG A 102 -1.81 -12.32 20.63
C ARG A 102 -3.08 -11.87 21.34
N ASN A 103 -3.39 -10.58 21.31
CA ASN A 103 -4.61 -10.01 21.89
C ASN A 103 -5.80 -10.01 20.92
N GLN A 104 -5.53 -10.23 19.63
CA GLN A 104 -6.51 -10.27 18.54
C GLN A 104 -6.30 -11.50 17.66
N ALA A 105 -7.41 -12.05 17.15
CA ALA A 105 -7.36 -13.19 16.24
C ALA A 105 -7.29 -12.75 14.77
N TYR A 106 -6.59 -13.53 13.95
CA TYR A 106 -6.42 -13.27 12.52
C TYR A 106 -7.73 -13.31 11.73
N SER A 107 -8.60 -14.30 12.01
CA SER A 107 -9.81 -14.52 11.22
C SER A 107 -10.81 -13.35 11.24
N PRO A 108 -11.17 -12.77 12.42
CA PRO A 108 -12.02 -11.58 12.47
C PRO A 108 -11.42 -10.38 11.74
N PHE A 109 -10.10 -10.18 11.85
CA PHE A 109 -9.40 -9.12 11.11
C PHE A 109 -9.57 -9.27 9.59
N MET A 110 -9.33 -10.48 9.06
CA MET A 110 -9.46 -10.73 7.62
C MET A 110 -10.90 -10.58 7.12
N GLN A 111 -11.88 -10.99 7.91
CA GLN A 111 -13.30 -10.80 7.57
C GLN A 111 -13.67 -9.31 7.53
N ALA A 112 -13.26 -8.54 8.53
CA ALA A 112 -13.49 -7.10 8.56
C ALA A 112 -12.80 -6.39 7.39
N LEU A 113 -11.56 -6.75 7.08
CA LEU A 113 -10.81 -6.24 5.93
C LEU A 113 -11.51 -6.55 4.60
N GLN A 114 -11.96 -7.80 4.41
CA GLN A 114 -12.68 -8.19 3.20
C GLN A 114 -13.97 -7.40 3.03
N THR A 115 -14.79 -7.30 4.07
CA THR A 115 -16.02 -6.52 4.08
C THR A 115 -15.75 -5.05 3.74
N ARG A 116 -14.67 -4.48 4.27
CA ARG A 116 -14.27 -3.11 3.99
C ARG A 116 -13.88 -2.90 2.53
N ILE A 117 -13.05 -3.81 1.99
CA ILE A 117 -12.63 -3.76 0.59
C ILE A 117 -13.85 -3.88 -0.34
N ASP A 118 -14.76 -4.81 -0.06
CA ASP A 118 -15.97 -4.99 -0.86
C ASP A 118 -16.86 -3.73 -0.83
N GLY A 119 -17.00 -3.09 0.33
CA GLY A 119 -17.72 -1.82 0.48
C GLY A 119 -17.08 -0.69 -0.34
N LEU A 120 -15.77 -0.51 -0.25
CA LEU A 120 -15.03 0.49 -1.04
C LEU A 120 -15.16 0.22 -2.55
N MET A 121 -15.08 -1.04 -2.97
CA MET A 121 -15.25 -1.40 -4.38
C MET A 121 -16.65 -1.10 -4.90
N GLN A 122 -17.70 -1.30 -4.10
CA GLN A 122 -19.06 -0.95 -4.49
C GLN A 122 -19.25 0.57 -4.63
N GLN A 123 -18.70 1.34 -3.70
CA GLN A 123 -18.76 2.81 -3.77
C GLN A 123 -18.05 3.33 -5.03
N VAL A 124 -16.84 2.81 -5.34
CA VAL A 124 -16.09 3.23 -6.52
C VAL A 124 -16.78 2.81 -7.83
N LYS A 125 -17.42 1.63 -7.88
CA LYS A 125 -18.16 1.18 -9.08
C LYS A 125 -19.36 2.06 -9.42
N GLY A 126 -20.00 2.65 -8.41
CA GLY A 126 -21.14 3.58 -8.58
C GLY A 126 -20.71 5.03 -8.86
N GLY A 127 -19.41 5.34 -8.73
CA GLY A 127 -18.88 6.69 -8.90
C GLY A 127 -18.55 7.04 -10.35
N GLU A 128 -18.63 8.33 -10.67
CA GLU A 128 -18.16 8.83 -11.96
C GLU A 128 -16.63 8.95 -12.00
N VAL A 129 -16.04 8.55 -13.12
CA VAL A 129 -14.61 8.72 -13.34
C VAL A 129 -14.33 10.18 -13.71
N PRO A 130 -13.56 10.94 -12.89
CA PRO A 130 -13.22 12.32 -13.20
C PRO A 130 -12.55 12.46 -14.57
N GLU A 131 -12.88 13.55 -15.29
CA GLU A 131 -12.30 13.86 -16.61
C GLU A 131 -10.77 13.84 -16.58
N SER A 132 -10.16 14.37 -15.50
CA SER A 132 -8.71 14.40 -15.31
C SER A 132 -8.05 13.01 -15.26
N LEU A 133 -8.81 11.92 -15.02
CA LEU A 133 -8.31 10.55 -15.00
C LEU A 133 -8.51 9.82 -16.34
N ARG A 134 -9.40 10.30 -17.22
CA ARG A 134 -9.73 9.63 -18.49
C ARG A 134 -8.57 9.65 -19.48
N HIS A 135 -7.72 10.67 -19.43
CA HIS A 135 -6.63 10.90 -20.36
C HIS A 135 -5.25 10.49 -19.84
N LEU A 136 -5.18 9.77 -18.70
CA LEU A 136 -3.92 9.25 -18.20
C LEU A 136 -3.36 8.17 -19.14
N PRO A 137 -2.05 8.21 -19.41
CA PRO A 137 -1.40 7.17 -20.20
C PRO A 137 -1.58 5.82 -19.50
N LYS A 138 -1.91 4.78 -20.26
CA LYS A 138 -1.95 3.42 -19.74
C LYS A 138 -0.53 3.03 -19.30
N VAL A 139 -0.33 2.88 -18.00
CA VAL A 139 0.92 2.32 -17.48
C VAL A 139 0.95 0.85 -17.85
N GLU A 140 1.90 0.44 -18.67
CA GLU A 140 2.13 -0.97 -18.98
C GLU A 140 2.42 -1.70 -17.65
N ARG A 141 1.56 -2.63 -17.30
CA ARG A 141 1.81 -3.50 -16.15
C ARG A 141 2.97 -4.42 -16.53
N PRO A 142 4.06 -4.46 -15.76
CA PRO A 142 5.10 -5.45 -16.02
C PRO A 142 4.42 -6.83 -16.02
N ALA A 143 4.58 -7.56 -17.13
CA ALA A 143 4.03 -8.90 -17.26
C ALA A 143 4.55 -9.75 -16.10
N PHE A 144 3.67 -10.16 -15.21
CA PHE A 144 4.01 -11.05 -14.10
C PHE A 144 4.38 -12.40 -14.74
N LYS A 145 5.67 -12.61 -15.00
CA LYS A 145 6.17 -13.92 -15.43
C LYS A 145 5.94 -14.88 -14.27
N ARG A 146 4.80 -15.56 -14.29
CA ARG A 146 4.58 -16.72 -13.42
C ARG A 146 5.72 -17.70 -13.72
N LYS A 147 6.70 -17.78 -12.84
CA LYS A 147 7.69 -18.85 -12.85
C LYS A 147 6.90 -20.15 -12.77
N ARG A 148 6.72 -20.84 -13.90
CA ARG A 148 6.20 -22.22 -13.93
C ARG A 148 7.14 -23.00 -13.01
N ARG A 149 6.64 -23.43 -11.87
CA ARG A 149 7.30 -24.46 -11.08
C ARG A 149 7.41 -25.67 -12.00
N SER A 150 8.60 -25.94 -12.50
CA SER A 150 8.90 -27.21 -13.16
C SER A 150 8.65 -28.28 -12.11
N SER A 151 7.64 -29.10 -12.34
CA SER A 151 7.45 -30.32 -11.56
C SER A 151 8.66 -31.20 -11.80
N ALA A 152 9.56 -31.25 -10.84
CA ALA A 152 10.65 -32.20 -10.83
C ALA A 152 10.03 -33.61 -10.80
N LYS A 153 10.19 -34.30 -11.90
CA LYS A 153 9.84 -35.69 -12.07
C LYS A 153 10.61 -36.53 -11.03
N ALA A 154 9.92 -37.05 -10.03
CA ALA A 154 10.49 -37.99 -9.08
C ALA A 154 10.90 -39.23 -9.84
N GLY A 155 12.20 -39.38 -10.09
CA GLY A 155 12.80 -40.59 -10.63
C GLY A 155 12.72 -41.68 -9.59
N GLY A 156 11.87 -42.69 -9.85
CA GLY A 156 11.76 -43.85 -9.02
C GLY A 156 13.04 -44.71 -9.13
N GLN A 157 13.79 -44.77 -8.04
CA GLN A 157 14.92 -45.65 -7.90
C GLN A 157 14.40 -47.07 -7.56
N LYS A 158 14.40 -47.98 -8.55
CA LYS A 158 14.10 -49.41 -8.35
C LYS A 158 15.21 -49.99 -7.47
N ARG A 159 14.87 -50.37 -6.26
CA ARG A 159 15.72 -51.19 -5.37
C ARG A 159 15.79 -52.64 -5.90
N ALA A 160 16.96 -53.05 -6.36
CA ALA A 160 17.24 -54.46 -6.69
C ALA A 160 17.38 -55.24 -5.39
N THR A 161 16.54 -56.26 -5.19
CA THR A 161 16.63 -57.24 -4.12
C THR A 161 17.56 -58.36 -4.54
N THR A 162 18.76 -58.39 -4.01
CA THR A 162 19.68 -59.52 -4.12
C THR A 162 19.25 -60.61 -3.15
N ARG A 163 18.79 -61.71 -3.73
CA ARG A 163 18.42 -62.96 -3.04
C ARG A 163 19.71 -63.73 -2.75
N ARG A 164 20.13 -63.81 -1.50
CA ARG A 164 21.20 -64.71 -1.04
C ARG A 164 20.62 -66.11 -0.87
N LYS A 165 21.15 -67.11 -1.63
CA LYS A 165 21.00 -68.51 -1.39
C LYS A 165 22.05 -68.94 -0.35
N SER A 166 21.61 -69.58 0.70
CA SER A 166 22.45 -70.36 1.63
C SER A 166 22.40 -71.81 1.27
N SER A 167 23.59 -72.41 1.15
CA SER A 167 23.78 -73.88 1.29
C SER A 167 24.10 -74.12 2.75
#